data_b726a79f324a6fff3d92cacb8cfb76cb
#
_entry.id   b726a79f324a6fff3d92cacb8cfb76cb
#
_cell.length_a   1.000
_cell.length_b   1.000
_cell.length_c   1.000
_cell.angle_alpha   90.00
_cell.angle_beta   90.00
_cell.angle_gamma   90.00
#
_symmetry.space_group_name_H-M   'P 1'
#
loop_
_entity.id
_entity.type
_entity.pdbx_description
1 polymer ?
#
loop_
_entity_poly.entity_id
_entity_poly.type
_entity_poly.pdbx_seq_one_letter_code
_entity_poly.pdbx_strand_id
1 'polypeptide(L)'
;MKIVELHWTPYAVPFTAEFATAHGGWRVREGAIVRVRTDAGATGVGEISPLPSHGTASNAECLSLLERIATRLLGEDIDSLPVKLDALVGEGARYAPLRCGIETAALDALARAEGVSVASLLAEHGAREVAVNALVDAAACAEATAAAERAVAGGFRDIKLKAGVAGSMAEEVARVAAVRNVVGPHVRLRLDANGAWTEEQAIATIRAIEPYDIDLVEQPVPPGDVAALRRVRAAVRTPIAADESVGGIGTVRALVVARAVDAIVVKLPVAGGVRRGAESCELALAAGLGAIVTSALDCGIGVAAALQLAATLPPASRGCGLATLALLEDDLIVEELRIVGGRMEVPRAPGIGVTLDEVALARYAAGPERVERA
;
A
#
# COMPACT_ATOMS: atom_id res chain seq x y z
N MET A 1 -4.63 -1.04 -27.99
CA MET A 1 -5.99 -0.95 -27.38
C MET A 1 -6.16 0.44 -26.82
N LYS A 2 -7.22 1.16 -27.24
CA LYS A 2 -7.41 2.58 -26.94
C LYS A 2 -8.57 2.81 -25.97
N ILE A 3 -8.41 3.81 -25.10
CA ILE A 3 -9.47 4.26 -24.20
C ILE A 3 -10.55 4.98 -24.98
N VAL A 4 -11.80 4.54 -24.90
CA VAL A 4 -12.96 5.17 -25.57
C VAL A 4 -13.96 5.76 -24.58
N GLU A 5 -13.98 5.30 -23.33
CA GLU A 5 -14.76 5.92 -22.24
C GLU A 5 -13.95 5.89 -20.96
N LEU A 6 -14.12 6.96 -20.17
CA LEU A 6 -13.59 7.09 -18.84
C LEU A 6 -14.73 7.50 -17.89
N HIS A 7 -14.97 6.70 -16.87
CA HIS A 7 -15.96 6.98 -15.83
C HIS A 7 -15.25 7.10 -14.49
N TRP A 8 -15.79 7.93 -13.60
CA TRP A 8 -15.35 7.93 -12.20
C TRP A 8 -16.50 8.30 -11.25
N THR A 9 -16.53 7.61 -10.12
CA THR A 9 -17.50 7.81 -9.06
C THR A 9 -16.78 8.03 -7.75
N PRO A 10 -16.88 9.22 -7.13
CA PRO A 10 -16.38 9.45 -5.78
C PRO A 10 -17.09 8.57 -4.76
N TYR A 11 -16.37 8.06 -3.79
CA TYR A 11 -16.91 7.26 -2.70
C TYR A 11 -16.42 7.75 -1.33
N ALA A 12 -17.15 7.35 -0.27
CA ALA A 12 -16.83 7.59 1.14
C ALA A 12 -17.29 6.38 1.97
N VAL A 13 -16.39 5.44 2.24
CA VAL A 13 -16.65 4.23 3.05
C VAL A 13 -16.23 4.50 4.50
N PRO A 14 -17.10 4.31 5.52
CA PRO A 14 -16.74 4.49 6.92
C PRO A 14 -15.70 3.47 7.39
N PHE A 15 -14.85 3.89 8.34
CA PHE A 15 -14.05 2.95 9.13
C PHE A 15 -14.90 2.35 10.26
N THR A 16 -14.65 1.10 10.64
CA THR A 16 -15.29 0.41 11.77
C THR A 16 -15.06 1.12 13.11
N ALA A 17 -13.96 1.85 13.22
CA ALA A 17 -13.61 2.72 14.33
C ALA A 17 -12.76 3.89 13.80
N GLU A 18 -12.59 4.95 14.58
CA GLU A 18 -11.70 6.03 14.19
C GLU A 18 -10.26 5.52 14.04
N PHE A 19 -9.73 5.58 12.82
CA PHE A 19 -8.36 5.15 12.52
C PHE A 19 -7.38 6.26 12.88
N ALA A 20 -6.63 6.05 13.96
CA ALA A 20 -5.66 7.02 14.44
C ALA A 20 -4.40 7.04 13.55
N THR A 21 -4.03 8.23 13.07
CA THR A 21 -2.78 8.48 12.36
C THR A 21 -1.94 9.51 13.11
N ALA A 22 -0.66 9.65 12.75
CA ALA A 22 0.19 10.72 13.29
C ALA A 22 -0.33 12.14 12.98
N HIS A 23 -1.28 12.27 12.04
CA HIS A 23 -1.83 13.55 11.55
C HIS A 23 -3.32 13.74 11.90
N GLY A 24 -3.88 12.91 12.78
CA GLY A 24 -5.28 12.96 13.21
C GLY A 24 -6.03 11.65 12.95
N GLY A 25 -7.29 11.60 13.40
CA GLY A 25 -8.16 10.44 13.22
C GLY A 25 -8.95 10.51 11.90
N TRP A 26 -9.06 9.38 11.22
CA TRP A 26 -9.90 9.21 10.05
C TRP A 26 -11.13 8.39 10.40
N ARG A 27 -12.30 8.87 10.00
CA ARG A 27 -13.59 8.18 10.20
C ARG A 27 -14.16 7.61 8.92
N VAL A 28 -13.66 8.09 7.79
CA VAL A 28 -14.15 7.73 6.46
C VAL A 28 -12.95 7.60 5.51
N ARG A 29 -12.97 6.55 4.70
CA ARG A 29 -12.06 6.40 3.57
C ARG A 29 -12.70 7.02 2.35
N GLU A 30 -12.15 8.16 1.91
CA GLU A 30 -12.56 8.83 0.68
C GLU A 30 -11.66 8.42 -0.48
N GLY A 31 -12.28 8.28 -1.65
CA GLY A 31 -11.58 7.95 -2.89
C GLY A 31 -12.49 8.10 -4.10
N ALA A 32 -12.09 7.49 -5.22
CA ALA A 32 -12.96 7.34 -6.38
C ALA A 32 -12.67 6.04 -7.11
N ILE A 33 -13.72 5.36 -7.56
CA ILE A 33 -13.60 4.26 -8.51
C ILE A 33 -13.53 4.84 -9.91
N VAL A 34 -12.52 4.39 -10.66
CA VAL A 34 -12.32 4.72 -12.09
C VAL A 34 -12.67 3.50 -12.93
N ARG A 35 -13.42 3.69 -14.02
CA ARG A 35 -13.66 2.65 -15.04
C ARG A 35 -13.15 3.14 -16.37
N VAL A 36 -12.42 2.29 -17.05
CA VAL A 36 -11.92 2.51 -18.42
C VAL A 36 -12.59 1.50 -19.33
N ARG A 37 -13.25 1.97 -20.40
CA ARG A 37 -13.71 1.12 -21.51
C ARG A 37 -12.83 1.35 -22.72
N THR A 38 -12.49 0.27 -23.41
CA THR A 38 -11.58 0.28 -24.55
C THR A 38 -12.34 0.07 -25.87
N ASP A 39 -11.70 0.40 -27.00
CA ASP A 39 -12.18 0.13 -28.36
C ASP A 39 -12.32 -1.37 -28.67
N ALA A 40 -11.66 -2.25 -27.92
CA ALA A 40 -11.84 -3.69 -27.97
C ALA A 40 -13.05 -4.19 -27.16
N GLY A 41 -13.81 -3.29 -26.51
CA GLY A 41 -14.99 -3.62 -25.69
C GLY A 41 -14.66 -4.08 -24.26
N ALA A 42 -13.39 -4.22 -23.89
CA ALA A 42 -13.01 -4.56 -22.53
C ALA A 42 -13.21 -3.36 -21.58
N THR A 43 -13.66 -3.68 -20.37
CA THR A 43 -13.80 -2.69 -19.28
C THR A 43 -12.95 -3.11 -18.10
N GLY A 44 -12.21 -2.18 -17.53
CA GLY A 44 -11.43 -2.39 -16.33
C GLY A 44 -11.72 -1.34 -15.27
N VAL A 45 -11.37 -1.68 -14.03
CA VAL A 45 -11.60 -0.85 -12.84
C VAL A 45 -10.30 -0.54 -12.12
N GLY A 46 -10.24 0.63 -11.50
CA GLY A 46 -9.13 1.07 -10.67
C GLY A 46 -9.61 2.00 -9.56
N GLU A 47 -8.75 2.29 -8.62
CA GLU A 47 -9.10 3.08 -7.44
C GLU A 47 -8.15 4.26 -7.27
N ILE A 48 -8.70 5.45 -7.17
CA ILE A 48 -8.00 6.65 -6.71
C ILE A 48 -8.17 6.70 -5.21
N SER A 49 -7.11 6.45 -4.46
CA SER A 49 -7.12 6.38 -2.99
C SER A 49 -6.01 7.24 -2.39
N PRO A 50 -6.21 8.56 -2.29
CA PRO A 50 -5.19 9.50 -1.80
C PRO A 50 -4.77 9.22 -0.37
N LEU A 51 -3.50 9.52 -0.08
CA LEU A 51 -2.90 9.39 1.25
C LEU A 51 -2.08 10.66 1.55
N PRO A 52 -2.72 11.78 1.97
CA PRO A 52 -2.03 13.06 2.17
C PRO A 52 -0.88 13.02 3.16
N SER A 53 -0.92 12.11 4.16
CA SER A 53 0.19 11.87 5.08
C SER A 53 1.49 11.41 4.39
N HIS A 54 1.40 10.90 3.17
CA HIS A 54 2.52 10.49 2.31
C HIS A 54 2.80 11.51 1.19
N GLY A 55 2.32 12.74 1.34
CA GLY A 55 2.58 13.84 0.38
C GLY A 55 1.71 13.81 -0.88
N THR A 56 0.67 12.99 -0.94
CA THR A 56 -0.27 13.02 -2.05
C THR A 56 -1.28 14.17 -1.93
N ALA A 57 -1.90 14.56 -3.04
CA ALA A 57 -3.03 15.48 -3.04
C ALA A 57 -4.22 14.87 -2.30
N SER A 58 -5.18 15.70 -1.91
CA SER A 58 -6.48 15.28 -1.39
C SER A 58 -7.34 14.64 -2.48
N ASN A 59 -8.42 13.96 -2.07
CA ASN A 59 -9.38 13.39 -3.02
C ASN A 59 -10.00 14.48 -3.93
N ALA A 60 -10.41 15.58 -3.34
CA ALA A 60 -10.98 16.71 -4.10
C ALA A 60 -10.00 17.29 -5.14
N GLU A 61 -8.71 17.43 -4.81
CA GLU A 61 -7.68 17.89 -5.75
C GLU A 61 -7.45 16.88 -6.88
N CYS A 62 -7.42 15.58 -6.56
CA CYS A 62 -7.29 14.51 -7.57
C CYS A 62 -8.48 14.55 -8.54
N LEU A 63 -9.71 14.63 -8.05
CA LEU A 63 -10.91 14.70 -8.88
C LEU A 63 -10.97 15.95 -9.72
N SER A 64 -10.63 17.11 -9.16
CA SER A 64 -10.56 18.36 -9.93
C SER A 64 -9.53 18.31 -11.07
N LEU A 65 -8.40 17.64 -10.85
CA LEU A 65 -7.43 17.43 -11.93
C LEU A 65 -7.96 16.43 -12.96
N LEU A 66 -8.60 15.33 -12.52
CA LEU A 66 -9.19 14.32 -13.41
C LEU A 66 -10.19 14.95 -14.37
N GLU A 67 -11.12 15.79 -13.88
CA GLU A 67 -12.09 16.52 -14.72
C GLU A 67 -11.40 17.35 -15.82
N ARG A 68 -10.25 17.96 -15.53
CA ARG A 68 -9.53 18.77 -16.52
C ARG A 68 -8.77 17.97 -17.57
N ILE A 69 -8.38 16.72 -17.26
CA ILE A 69 -7.54 15.92 -18.14
C ILE A 69 -8.27 14.76 -18.80
N ALA A 70 -9.48 14.41 -18.36
CA ALA A 70 -10.19 13.21 -18.77
C ALA A 70 -10.36 13.11 -20.31
N THR A 71 -10.79 14.18 -20.97
CA THR A 71 -10.93 14.23 -22.44
C THR A 71 -9.61 14.00 -23.17
N ARG A 72 -8.47 14.34 -22.57
CA ARG A 72 -7.14 14.18 -23.15
C ARG A 72 -6.61 12.75 -23.06
N LEU A 73 -7.30 11.88 -22.30
CA LEU A 73 -7.00 10.46 -22.16
C LEU A 73 -7.78 9.61 -23.18
N LEU A 74 -8.84 10.17 -23.76
CA LEU A 74 -9.62 9.49 -24.80
C LEU A 74 -8.79 9.33 -26.08
N GLY A 75 -8.87 8.15 -26.69
CA GLY A 75 -8.09 7.79 -27.87
C GLY A 75 -6.63 7.39 -27.55
N GLU A 76 -6.18 7.53 -26.29
CA GLU A 76 -4.83 7.12 -25.90
C GLU A 76 -4.71 5.60 -25.85
N ASP A 77 -3.59 5.08 -26.32
CA ASP A 77 -3.27 3.66 -26.23
C ASP A 77 -2.83 3.28 -24.82
N ILE A 78 -3.25 2.11 -24.33
CA ILE A 78 -2.90 1.64 -22.97
C ILE A 78 -1.38 1.51 -22.80
N ASP A 79 -0.64 1.17 -23.85
CA ASP A 79 0.82 1.01 -23.76
C ASP A 79 1.53 2.36 -23.64
N SER A 80 1.00 3.41 -24.26
CA SER A 80 1.52 4.78 -24.15
C SER A 80 0.97 5.57 -22.95
N LEU A 81 -0.05 5.05 -22.30
CA LEU A 81 -0.75 5.70 -21.19
C LEU A 81 0.18 6.16 -20.04
N PRO A 82 1.19 5.38 -19.59
CA PRO A 82 2.11 5.85 -18.55
C PRO A 82 2.82 7.15 -18.90
N VAL A 83 3.33 7.27 -20.14
CA VAL A 83 4.00 8.49 -20.63
C VAL A 83 3.02 9.64 -20.73
N LYS A 84 1.80 9.37 -21.19
CA LYS A 84 0.73 10.37 -21.26
C LYS A 84 0.35 10.90 -19.88
N LEU A 85 0.20 10.01 -18.92
CA LEU A 85 -0.11 10.38 -17.53
C LEU A 85 1.02 11.23 -16.94
N ASP A 86 2.28 10.90 -17.20
CA ASP A 86 3.42 11.70 -16.75
C ASP A 86 3.40 13.13 -17.30
N ALA A 87 3.06 13.25 -18.57
CA ALA A 87 2.93 14.57 -19.21
C ALA A 87 1.74 15.39 -18.67
N LEU A 88 0.65 14.73 -18.21
CA LEU A 88 -0.56 15.39 -17.73
C LEU A 88 -0.55 15.70 -16.24
N VAL A 89 0.02 14.79 -15.46
CA VAL A 89 -0.09 14.75 -13.99
C VAL A 89 1.23 15.06 -13.32
N GLY A 90 2.35 14.87 -14.03
CA GLY A 90 3.72 14.92 -13.50
C GLY A 90 4.15 13.60 -12.87
N GLU A 91 5.47 13.45 -12.66
CA GLU A 91 6.05 12.23 -12.11
C GLU A 91 6.06 12.16 -10.59
N GLY A 92 5.74 13.28 -9.92
CA GLY A 92 5.81 13.42 -8.47
C GLY A 92 4.70 12.67 -7.72
N ALA A 93 4.89 12.52 -6.41
CA ALA A 93 3.95 11.83 -5.53
C ALA A 93 2.59 12.54 -5.40
N ARG A 94 2.52 13.87 -5.61
CA ARG A 94 1.32 14.66 -5.35
C ARG A 94 0.06 14.08 -5.99
N TYR A 95 0.09 13.75 -7.28
CA TYR A 95 -1.06 13.20 -8.01
C TYR A 95 -0.85 11.72 -8.38
N ALA A 96 0.05 11.03 -7.70
CA ALA A 96 0.29 9.62 -7.89
C ALA A 96 -0.99 8.76 -7.69
N PRO A 97 -1.91 9.07 -6.74
CA PRO A 97 -3.17 8.33 -6.62
C PRO A 97 -4.06 8.41 -7.86
N LEU A 98 -4.12 9.59 -8.48
CA LEU A 98 -4.88 9.77 -9.73
C LEU A 98 -4.30 8.90 -10.85
N ARG A 99 -2.97 8.91 -11.00
CA ARG A 99 -2.28 8.05 -11.96
C ARG A 99 -2.55 6.58 -11.66
N CYS A 100 -2.45 6.17 -10.40
CA CYS A 100 -2.69 4.80 -9.95
C CYS A 100 -4.08 4.31 -10.35
N GLY A 101 -5.13 5.07 -10.08
CA GLY A 101 -6.50 4.69 -10.43
C GLY A 101 -6.71 4.50 -11.92
N ILE A 102 -6.22 5.44 -12.74
CA ILE A 102 -6.37 5.37 -14.21
C ILE A 102 -5.55 4.23 -14.80
N GLU A 103 -4.28 4.09 -14.38
CA GLU A 103 -3.39 3.05 -14.87
C GLU A 103 -3.89 1.65 -14.48
N THR A 104 -4.34 1.47 -13.24
CA THR A 104 -4.90 0.19 -12.77
C THR A 104 -6.13 -0.19 -13.58
N ALA A 105 -7.06 0.75 -13.83
CA ALA A 105 -8.24 0.50 -14.66
C ALA A 105 -7.86 0.09 -16.08
N ALA A 106 -6.85 0.74 -16.67
CA ALA A 106 -6.37 0.39 -18.00
C ALA A 106 -5.69 -0.98 -18.04
N LEU A 107 -4.87 -1.32 -17.05
CA LEU A 107 -4.25 -2.64 -16.91
C LEU A 107 -5.27 -3.74 -16.67
N ASP A 108 -6.29 -3.48 -15.84
CA ASP A 108 -7.38 -4.42 -15.61
C ASP A 108 -8.15 -4.71 -16.92
N ALA A 109 -8.45 -3.66 -17.72
CA ALA A 109 -9.08 -3.83 -19.02
C ALA A 109 -8.20 -4.64 -20.01
N LEU A 110 -6.89 -4.37 -20.05
CA LEU A 110 -5.94 -5.10 -20.88
C LEU A 110 -5.88 -6.58 -20.49
N ALA A 111 -5.69 -6.86 -19.22
CA ALA A 111 -5.58 -8.22 -18.70
C ALA A 111 -6.88 -9.01 -18.90
N ARG A 112 -8.05 -8.37 -18.76
CA ARG A 112 -9.36 -8.97 -19.07
C ARG A 112 -9.49 -9.30 -20.56
N ALA A 113 -9.04 -8.41 -21.45
CA ALA A 113 -9.07 -8.65 -22.89
C ALA A 113 -8.16 -9.82 -23.29
N GLU A 114 -7.02 -9.98 -22.63
CA GLU A 114 -6.08 -11.08 -22.86
C GLU A 114 -6.45 -12.37 -22.11
N GLY A 115 -7.45 -12.34 -21.24
CA GLY A 115 -7.88 -13.49 -20.45
C GLY A 115 -6.89 -13.92 -19.36
N VAL A 116 -6.04 -13.00 -18.87
CA VAL A 116 -4.99 -13.26 -17.87
C VAL A 116 -5.16 -12.36 -16.64
N SER A 117 -4.48 -12.69 -15.55
CA SER A 117 -4.41 -11.80 -14.37
C SER A 117 -3.39 -10.68 -14.57
N VAL A 118 -3.54 -9.56 -13.85
CA VAL A 118 -2.54 -8.47 -13.86
C VAL A 118 -1.17 -8.98 -13.40
N ALA A 119 -1.09 -9.89 -12.42
CA ALA A 119 0.18 -10.50 -12.01
C ALA A 119 0.89 -11.20 -13.17
N SER A 120 0.13 -11.86 -14.08
CA SER A 120 0.68 -12.52 -15.26
C SER A 120 1.19 -11.56 -16.35
N LEU A 121 0.70 -10.30 -16.36
CA LEU A 121 1.27 -9.24 -17.21
C LEU A 121 2.59 -8.70 -16.65
N LEU A 122 2.80 -8.82 -15.34
CA LEU A 122 3.99 -8.29 -14.66
C LEU A 122 5.13 -9.32 -14.59
N ALA A 123 4.81 -10.60 -14.44
CA ALA A 123 5.80 -11.65 -14.25
C ALA A 123 5.32 -12.99 -14.83
N GLU A 124 6.27 -13.79 -15.33
CA GLU A 124 5.99 -15.13 -15.87
C GLU A 124 5.36 -16.08 -14.83
N HIS A 125 5.75 -15.92 -13.56
CA HIS A 125 5.25 -16.73 -12.45
C HIS A 125 4.84 -15.84 -11.28
N GLY A 126 3.60 -15.97 -10.84
CA GLY A 126 3.04 -15.33 -9.64
C GLY A 126 2.71 -16.35 -8.54
N ALA A 127 2.85 -15.95 -7.29
CA ALA A 127 2.40 -16.73 -6.15
C ALA A 127 0.89 -16.90 -6.16
N ARG A 128 0.39 -18.03 -5.64
CA ARG A 128 -1.06 -18.29 -5.50
C ARG A 128 -1.66 -17.62 -4.28
N GLU A 129 -0.83 -17.34 -3.30
CA GLU A 129 -1.17 -16.71 -2.04
C GLU A 129 0.00 -15.87 -1.56
N VAL A 130 -0.29 -14.78 -0.88
CA VAL A 130 0.68 -13.84 -0.34
C VAL A 130 0.59 -13.85 1.18
N ALA A 131 1.73 -13.95 1.86
CA ALA A 131 1.78 -13.76 3.30
C ALA A 131 1.44 -12.30 3.63
N VAL A 132 0.59 -12.09 4.64
CA VAL A 132 0.20 -10.76 5.09
C VAL A 132 0.51 -10.59 6.58
N ASN A 133 0.78 -9.35 6.99
CA ASN A 133 1.00 -9.05 8.41
C ASN A 133 -0.30 -8.63 9.10
N ALA A 134 -0.43 -8.99 10.37
CA ALA A 134 -1.39 -8.35 11.25
C ALA A 134 -0.84 -7.00 11.74
N LEU A 135 -1.72 -5.99 11.84
CA LEU A 135 -1.41 -4.71 12.44
C LEU A 135 -1.81 -4.72 13.92
N VAL A 136 -0.89 -4.28 14.79
CA VAL A 136 -1.11 -4.04 16.21
C VAL A 136 -0.80 -2.57 16.48
N ASP A 137 -1.83 -1.75 16.63
CA ASP A 137 -1.75 -0.29 16.77
C ASP A 137 -1.99 0.22 18.20
N ALA A 138 -2.36 -0.68 19.13
CA ALA A 138 -2.63 -0.31 20.51
C ALA A 138 -1.40 0.24 21.24
N ALA A 139 -1.54 1.41 21.86
CA ALA A 139 -0.47 2.03 22.65
C ALA A 139 -0.29 1.36 24.02
N ALA A 140 -1.38 0.92 24.65
CA ALA A 140 -1.33 0.23 25.94
C ALA A 140 -0.73 -1.17 25.80
N CYS A 141 0.21 -1.53 26.66
CA CYS A 141 0.93 -2.80 26.62
C CYS A 141 -0.01 -4.01 26.68
N ALA A 142 -1.02 -4.00 27.56
CA ALA A 142 -1.97 -5.10 27.70
C ALA A 142 -2.84 -5.28 26.45
N GLU A 143 -3.26 -4.21 25.81
CA GLU A 143 -4.05 -4.24 24.57
C GLU A 143 -3.19 -4.72 23.39
N ALA A 144 -1.96 -4.26 23.29
CA ALA A 144 -1.02 -4.67 22.25
C ALA A 144 -0.70 -6.17 22.36
N THR A 145 -0.45 -6.69 23.58
CA THR A 145 -0.23 -8.13 23.78
C THR A 145 -1.47 -8.95 23.42
N ALA A 146 -2.65 -8.55 23.88
CA ALA A 146 -3.89 -9.26 23.55
C ALA A 146 -4.20 -9.24 22.04
N ALA A 147 -3.93 -8.13 21.35
CA ALA A 147 -4.08 -8.05 19.89
C ALA A 147 -3.09 -8.97 19.16
N ALA A 148 -1.83 -8.99 19.61
CA ALA A 148 -0.80 -9.86 19.06
C ALA A 148 -1.11 -11.35 19.27
N GLU A 149 -1.61 -11.75 20.46
CA GLU A 149 -2.07 -13.12 20.74
C GLU A 149 -3.19 -13.54 19.81
N ARG A 150 -4.20 -12.67 19.62
CA ARG A 150 -5.30 -12.94 18.67
C ARG A 150 -4.80 -13.11 17.24
N ALA A 151 -3.84 -12.28 16.81
CA ALA A 151 -3.24 -12.38 15.49
C ALA A 151 -2.52 -13.73 15.29
N VAL A 152 -1.72 -14.17 16.28
CA VAL A 152 -1.04 -15.48 16.23
C VAL A 152 -2.05 -16.63 16.25
N ALA A 153 -3.10 -16.55 17.05
CA ALA A 153 -4.19 -17.53 17.07
C ALA A 153 -4.93 -17.60 15.73
N GLY A 154 -5.07 -16.46 15.02
CA GLY A 154 -5.59 -16.36 13.66
C GLY A 154 -4.64 -16.87 12.58
N GLY A 155 -3.44 -17.34 12.96
CA GLY A 155 -2.46 -17.95 12.05
C GLY A 155 -1.44 -16.98 11.44
N PHE A 156 -1.45 -15.69 11.80
CA PHE A 156 -0.45 -14.75 11.32
C PHE A 156 0.94 -15.13 11.82
N ARG A 157 1.94 -14.98 10.96
CA ARG A 157 3.36 -15.21 11.23
C ARG A 157 4.20 -13.95 11.07
N ASP A 158 3.58 -12.87 10.62
CA ASP A 158 4.14 -11.53 10.52
C ASP A 158 3.24 -10.57 11.31
N ILE A 159 3.80 -9.88 12.29
CA ILE A 159 3.12 -8.88 13.10
C ILE A 159 3.84 -7.55 12.95
N LYS A 160 3.09 -6.52 12.59
CA LYS A 160 3.54 -5.14 12.53
C LYS A 160 3.00 -4.42 13.76
N LEU A 161 3.88 -4.07 14.69
CA LEU A 161 3.57 -3.33 15.90
C LEU A 161 3.84 -1.85 15.66
N LYS A 162 2.83 -1.00 15.84
CA LYS A 162 3.03 0.45 15.77
C LYS A 162 3.94 0.91 16.88
N ALA A 163 4.97 1.69 16.58
CA ALA A 163 5.98 2.17 17.50
C ALA A 163 5.96 3.70 17.60
N GLY A 164 6.64 4.27 18.60
CA GLY A 164 6.63 5.71 18.84
C GLY A 164 5.32 6.23 19.45
N VAL A 165 4.46 5.34 19.94
CA VAL A 165 3.16 5.67 20.55
C VAL A 165 3.16 5.58 22.08
N ALA A 166 4.21 5.00 22.69
CA ALA A 166 4.37 4.95 24.14
C ALA A 166 4.85 6.30 24.70
N GLY A 167 4.56 6.56 25.97
CA GLY A 167 4.91 7.82 26.64
C GLY A 167 6.41 8.00 26.88
N SER A 168 7.19 6.92 26.83
CA SER A 168 8.64 6.93 27.00
C SER A 168 9.32 5.77 26.27
N MET A 169 10.63 5.89 26.04
CA MET A 169 11.44 4.81 25.50
C MET A 169 11.38 3.53 26.35
N ALA A 170 11.38 3.67 27.69
CA ALA A 170 11.30 2.52 28.59
C ALA A 170 9.96 1.77 28.44
N GLU A 171 8.86 2.48 28.31
CA GLU A 171 7.54 1.90 28.06
C GLU A 171 7.47 1.25 26.67
N GLU A 172 8.07 1.88 25.64
CA GLU A 172 8.15 1.29 24.29
C GLU A 172 8.90 -0.04 24.30
N VAL A 173 10.08 -0.09 24.97
CA VAL A 173 10.88 -1.30 25.12
C VAL A 173 10.11 -2.37 25.89
N ALA A 174 9.44 -2.01 26.99
CA ALA A 174 8.63 -2.95 27.77
C ALA A 174 7.47 -3.51 26.95
N ARG A 175 6.81 -2.69 26.12
CA ARG A 175 5.72 -3.11 25.22
C ARG A 175 6.21 -4.09 24.15
N VAL A 176 7.35 -3.79 23.51
CA VAL A 176 7.98 -4.70 22.53
C VAL A 176 8.35 -6.03 23.19
N ALA A 177 8.96 -6.00 24.38
CA ALA A 177 9.31 -7.20 25.14
C ALA A 177 8.09 -8.06 25.45
N ALA A 178 7.01 -7.44 25.91
CA ALA A 178 5.76 -8.12 26.24
C ALA A 178 5.12 -8.76 25.00
N VAL A 179 5.06 -8.03 23.87
CA VAL A 179 4.56 -8.57 22.61
C VAL A 179 5.41 -9.73 22.13
N ARG A 180 6.76 -9.60 22.13
CA ARG A 180 7.67 -10.71 21.73
C ARG A 180 7.44 -11.95 22.61
N ASN A 181 7.24 -11.77 23.89
CA ASN A 181 7.02 -12.89 24.82
C ASN A 181 5.75 -13.68 24.49
N VAL A 182 4.65 -13.01 24.11
CA VAL A 182 3.39 -13.69 23.79
C VAL A 182 3.36 -14.26 22.37
N VAL A 183 4.01 -13.63 21.38
CA VAL A 183 4.03 -14.14 20.02
C VAL A 183 5.06 -15.27 19.82
N GLY A 184 6.04 -15.40 20.72
CA GLY A 184 7.09 -16.41 20.65
C GLY A 184 8.16 -16.11 19.58
N PRO A 185 9.19 -16.97 19.47
CA PRO A 185 10.38 -16.71 18.65
C PRO A 185 10.18 -16.96 17.16
N HIS A 186 9.09 -17.63 16.75
CA HIS A 186 8.87 -18.03 15.35
C HIS A 186 8.02 -17.03 14.54
N VAL A 187 7.51 -15.98 15.20
CA VAL A 187 6.75 -14.91 14.55
C VAL A 187 7.70 -13.77 14.22
N ARG A 188 7.67 -13.31 12.99
CA ARG A 188 8.37 -12.09 12.57
C ARG A 188 7.68 -10.87 13.19
N LEU A 189 8.37 -10.17 14.05
CA LEU A 189 7.90 -8.95 14.70
C LEU A 189 8.59 -7.76 14.06
N ARG A 190 7.81 -6.88 13.43
CA ARG A 190 8.25 -5.62 12.85
C ARG A 190 7.70 -4.46 13.65
N LEU A 191 8.44 -3.37 13.69
CA LEU A 191 7.98 -2.11 14.27
C LEU A 191 7.77 -1.10 13.15
N ASP A 192 6.73 -0.27 13.30
CA ASP A 192 6.47 0.88 12.43
C ASP A 192 6.41 2.14 13.28
N ALA A 193 7.41 2.98 13.13
CA ALA A 193 7.54 4.21 13.91
C ALA A 193 6.90 5.43 13.23
N ASN A 194 6.47 5.32 11.96
CA ASN A 194 5.86 6.40 11.18
C ASN A 194 6.61 7.76 11.31
N GLY A 195 7.94 7.73 11.37
CA GLY A 195 8.78 8.92 11.48
C GLY A 195 8.76 9.60 12.86
N ALA A 196 8.30 8.93 13.90
CA ALA A 196 8.06 9.55 15.20
C ALA A 196 9.33 9.93 15.98
N TRP A 197 10.50 9.38 15.66
CA TRP A 197 11.71 9.56 16.44
C TRP A 197 12.69 10.55 15.81
N THR A 198 13.43 11.29 16.63
CA THR A 198 14.70 11.91 16.19
C THR A 198 15.72 10.81 15.88
N GLU A 199 16.81 11.15 15.20
CA GLU A 199 17.89 10.20 14.90
C GLU A 199 18.45 9.56 16.18
N GLU A 200 18.70 10.36 17.21
CA GLU A 200 19.22 9.89 18.50
C GLU A 200 18.23 8.98 19.21
N GLN A 201 16.94 9.35 19.22
CA GLN A 201 15.88 8.52 19.80
C GLN A 201 15.75 7.20 19.03
N ALA A 202 15.77 7.22 17.69
CA ALA A 202 15.70 6.04 16.85
C ALA A 202 16.84 5.07 17.18
N ILE A 203 18.09 5.55 17.19
CA ILE A 203 19.26 4.73 17.48
C ILE A 203 19.18 4.15 18.90
N ALA A 204 18.83 4.96 19.89
CA ALA A 204 18.73 4.51 21.29
C ALA A 204 17.63 3.45 21.47
N THR A 205 16.44 3.71 20.93
CA THR A 205 15.27 2.81 21.04
C THR A 205 15.54 1.50 20.31
N ILE A 206 16.03 1.56 19.07
CA ILE A 206 16.29 0.35 18.26
C ILE A 206 17.34 -0.52 18.95
N ARG A 207 18.43 0.04 19.44
CA ARG A 207 19.44 -0.72 20.20
C ARG A 207 18.86 -1.37 21.46
N ALA A 208 17.95 -0.70 22.16
CA ALA A 208 17.32 -1.23 23.36
C ALA A 208 16.37 -2.41 23.05
N ILE A 209 15.77 -2.45 21.86
CA ILE A 209 14.87 -3.53 21.44
C ILE A 209 15.57 -4.65 20.66
N GLU A 210 16.83 -4.50 20.24
CA GLU A 210 17.59 -5.55 19.51
C GLU A 210 17.58 -6.93 20.22
N PRO A 211 17.58 -7.04 21.58
CA PRO A 211 17.50 -8.33 22.25
C PRO A 211 16.19 -9.11 21.99
N TYR A 212 15.16 -8.45 21.46
CA TYR A 212 13.85 -9.06 21.22
C TYR A 212 13.67 -9.55 19.78
N ASP A 213 14.74 -9.74 19.02
CA ASP A 213 14.73 -10.32 17.68
C ASP A 213 13.72 -9.63 16.75
N ILE A 214 13.89 -8.34 16.54
CA ILE A 214 13.05 -7.52 15.67
C ILE A 214 13.51 -7.73 14.22
N ASP A 215 12.59 -8.19 13.37
CA ASP A 215 12.86 -8.47 11.94
C ASP A 215 13.13 -7.18 11.16
N LEU A 216 12.46 -6.07 11.51
CA LEU A 216 12.55 -4.80 10.77
C LEU A 216 12.00 -3.64 11.60
N VAL A 217 12.59 -2.45 11.47
CA VAL A 217 11.99 -1.18 11.92
C VAL A 217 11.71 -0.31 10.70
N GLU A 218 10.43 0.02 10.52
CA GLU A 218 9.91 0.82 9.42
C GLU A 218 9.88 2.29 9.81
N GLN A 219 10.37 3.16 8.92
CA GLN A 219 10.41 4.63 9.00
C GLN A 219 10.69 5.16 10.41
N PRO A 220 11.89 4.93 10.95
CA PRO A 220 12.22 5.36 12.32
C PRO A 220 12.27 6.87 12.50
N VAL A 221 12.66 7.61 11.46
CA VAL A 221 12.85 9.07 11.47
C VAL A 221 11.91 9.75 10.46
N PRO A 222 11.63 11.07 10.60
CA PRO A 222 10.77 11.79 9.66
C PRO A 222 11.13 11.57 8.18
N PRO A 223 10.13 11.54 7.28
CA PRO A 223 10.38 11.34 5.86
C PRO A 223 11.15 12.51 5.25
N GLY A 224 11.88 12.23 4.15
CA GLY A 224 12.67 13.22 3.41
C GLY A 224 14.14 13.34 3.85
N ASP A 225 14.51 12.90 5.04
CA ASP A 225 15.91 12.86 5.48
C ASP A 225 16.56 11.49 5.22
N VAL A 226 16.95 11.26 3.96
CA VAL A 226 17.68 10.05 3.55
C VAL A 226 19.01 9.89 4.30
N ALA A 227 19.64 10.99 4.68
CA ALA A 227 20.92 10.96 5.41
C ALA A 227 20.72 10.49 6.85
N ALA A 228 19.64 10.90 7.53
CA ALA A 228 19.30 10.38 8.85
C ALA A 228 18.97 8.88 8.80
N LEU A 229 18.15 8.42 7.84
CA LEU A 229 17.90 6.98 7.64
C LEU A 229 19.20 6.19 7.50
N ARG A 230 20.13 6.69 6.66
CA ARG A 230 21.46 6.06 6.49
C ARG A 230 22.24 6.00 7.79
N ARG A 231 22.26 7.08 8.61
CA ARG A 231 22.98 7.11 9.89
C ARG A 231 22.35 6.16 10.91
N VAL A 232 21.02 6.13 11.00
CA VAL A 232 20.31 5.15 11.85
C VAL A 232 20.68 3.74 11.43
N ARG A 233 20.52 3.39 10.14
CA ARG A 233 20.87 2.07 9.61
C ARG A 233 22.31 1.66 9.95
N ALA A 234 23.26 2.58 9.81
CA ALA A 234 24.67 2.31 10.10
C ALA A 234 24.96 2.11 11.59
N ALA A 235 24.11 2.60 12.48
CA ALA A 235 24.29 2.60 13.92
C ALA A 235 23.63 1.41 14.64
N VAL A 236 22.76 0.64 13.96
CA VAL A 236 21.98 -0.45 14.55
C VAL A 236 22.18 -1.75 13.78
N ARG A 237 21.85 -2.90 14.40
CA ARG A 237 21.89 -4.22 13.74
C ARG A 237 20.54 -4.60 13.13
N THR A 238 19.45 -4.12 13.73
CA THR A 238 18.10 -4.36 13.22
C THR A 238 17.94 -3.72 11.84
N PRO A 239 17.43 -4.45 10.82
CA PRO A 239 17.18 -3.89 9.50
C PRO A 239 16.21 -2.70 9.53
N ILE A 240 16.44 -1.73 8.64
CA ILE A 240 15.64 -0.50 8.52
C ILE A 240 14.87 -0.52 7.19
N ALA A 241 13.58 -0.17 7.22
CA ALA A 241 12.80 0.08 6.02
C ALA A 241 12.38 1.56 5.89
N ALA A 242 12.24 2.00 4.64
CA ALA A 242 11.56 3.24 4.32
C ALA A 242 10.11 2.96 3.92
N ASP A 243 9.17 3.76 4.45
CA ASP A 243 7.76 3.80 4.05
C ASP A 243 7.40 5.20 3.54
N GLU A 244 7.22 6.19 4.41
CA GLU A 244 6.86 7.56 4.00
C GLU A 244 7.96 8.25 3.17
N SER A 245 9.18 7.74 3.19
CA SER A 245 10.28 8.17 2.33
C SER A 245 10.23 7.56 0.91
N VAL A 246 9.26 6.68 0.62
CA VAL A 246 9.07 6.06 -0.70
C VAL A 246 7.93 6.76 -1.44
N GLY A 247 8.25 7.71 -2.30
CA GLY A 247 7.31 8.48 -3.12
C GLY A 247 7.38 8.16 -4.61
N GLY A 248 7.86 6.97 -4.98
CA GLY A 248 8.04 6.51 -6.37
C GLY A 248 9.49 6.18 -6.72
N ILE A 249 9.75 5.81 -7.98
CA ILE A 249 11.04 5.27 -8.45
C ILE A 249 12.24 6.19 -8.17
N GLY A 250 12.06 7.51 -8.25
CA GLY A 250 13.14 8.48 -7.99
C GLY A 250 13.62 8.45 -6.54
N THR A 251 12.70 8.34 -5.58
CA THR A 251 13.02 8.24 -4.15
C THR A 251 13.64 6.88 -3.82
N VAL A 252 13.15 5.78 -4.41
CA VAL A 252 13.76 4.45 -4.28
C VAL A 252 15.20 4.47 -4.78
N ARG A 253 15.46 5.08 -5.93
CA ARG A 253 16.83 5.23 -6.45
C ARG A 253 17.72 6.01 -5.50
N ALA A 254 17.24 7.10 -4.91
CA ALA A 254 17.99 7.88 -3.93
C ALA A 254 18.32 7.05 -2.67
N LEU A 255 17.37 6.28 -2.14
CA LEU A 255 17.58 5.37 -1.01
C LEU A 255 18.62 4.29 -1.31
N VAL A 256 18.57 3.68 -2.50
CA VAL A 256 19.53 2.67 -2.98
C VAL A 256 20.93 3.27 -3.08
N VAL A 257 21.09 4.41 -3.78
CA VAL A 257 22.38 5.08 -3.96
C VAL A 257 23.00 5.48 -2.62
N ALA A 258 22.18 6.00 -1.70
CA ALA A 258 22.62 6.37 -0.36
C ALA A 258 22.90 5.17 0.55
N ARG A 259 22.49 3.95 0.17
CA ARG A 259 22.48 2.76 1.05
C ARG A 259 21.79 3.05 2.38
N ALA A 260 20.65 3.73 2.31
CA ALA A 260 19.99 4.30 3.48
C ALA A 260 19.12 3.29 4.24
N VAL A 261 18.70 2.20 3.59
CA VAL A 261 17.75 1.23 4.14
C VAL A 261 18.09 -0.19 3.72
N ASP A 262 17.43 -1.17 4.33
CA ASP A 262 17.52 -2.60 4.02
C ASP A 262 16.28 -3.11 3.29
N ALA A 263 15.17 -2.35 3.36
CA ALA A 263 13.93 -2.65 2.65
C ALA A 263 13.17 -1.37 2.31
N ILE A 264 12.24 -1.49 1.36
CA ILE A 264 11.26 -0.45 1.03
C ILE A 264 9.84 -0.98 1.20
N VAL A 265 8.93 -0.08 1.54
CA VAL A 265 7.48 -0.32 1.58
C VAL A 265 6.85 0.42 0.41
N VAL A 266 6.10 -0.31 -0.43
CA VAL A 266 5.51 0.21 -1.65
C VAL A 266 4.00 0.25 -1.51
N LYS A 267 3.42 1.44 -1.64
CA LYS A 267 1.98 1.70 -1.71
C LYS A 267 1.63 2.14 -3.13
N LEU A 268 0.76 1.41 -3.84
CA LEU A 268 0.44 1.71 -5.23
C LEU A 268 -0.04 3.15 -5.45
N PRO A 269 -0.92 3.72 -4.61
CA PRO A 269 -1.36 5.10 -4.77
C PRO A 269 -0.24 6.13 -4.58
N VAL A 270 0.81 5.78 -3.84
CA VAL A 270 1.98 6.66 -3.62
C VAL A 270 3.04 6.45 -4.70
N ALA A 271 3.22 5.20 -5.15
CA ALA A 271 4.11 4.88 -6.27
C ALA A 271 3.61 5.40 -7.61
N GLY A 272 2.28 5.55 -7.75
CA GLY A 272 1.63 6.04 -8.97
C GLY A 272 1.17 4.95 -9.92
N GLY A 273 0.86 3.76 -9.41
CA GLY A 273 0.26 2.65 -10.14
C GLY A 273 1.00 1.33 -9.99
N VAL A 274 0.45 0.29 -10.62
CA VAL A 274 0.94 -1.08 -10.52
C VAL A 274 2.30 -1.24 -11.19
N ARG A 275 2.49 -0.70 -12.41
CA ARG A 275 3.77 -0.78 -13.16
C ARG A 275 4.89 -0.06 -12.40
N ARG A 276 4.61 1.15 -11.89
CA ARG A 276 5.60 1.91 -11.11
C ARG A 276 5.92 1.28 -9.76
N GLY A 277 4.92 0.66 -9.15
CA GLY A 277 5.11 -0.19 -7.98
C GLY A 277 6.05 -1.37 -8.28
N ALA A 278 5.83 -2.06 -9.40
CA ALA A 278 6.68 -3.17 -9.87
C ALA A 278 8.12 -2.69 -10.13
N GLU A 279 8.30 -1.62 -10.89
CA GLU A 279 9.63 -1.01 -11.15
C GLU A 279 10.37 -0.64 -9.85
N SER A 280 9.63 -0.12 -8.87
CA SER A 280 10.19 0.22 -7.55
C SER A 280 10.64 -1.02 -6.79
N CYS A 281 9.85 -2.09 -6.80
CA CYS A 281 10.20 -3.37 -6.20
C CYS A 281 11.41 -4.00 -6.90
N GLU A 282 11.42 -4.03 -8.24
CA GLU A 282 12.51 -4.57 -9.04
C GLU A 282 13.84 -3.84 -8.79
N LEU A 283 13.81 -2.50 -8.75
CA LEU A 283 14.99 -1.69 -8.46
C LEU A 283 15.54 -1.99 -7.05
N ALA A 284 14.68 -2.11 -6.05
CA ALA A 284 15.08 -2.44 -4.69
C ALA A 284 15.68 -3.86 -4.61
N LEU A 285 14.99 -4.85 -5.18
CA LEU A 285 15.44 -6.24 -5.19
C LEU A 285 16.77 -6.41 -5.95
N ALA A 286 16.93 -5.75 -7.09
CA ALA A 286 18.19 -5.75 -7.85
C ALA A 286 19.36 -5.14 -7.06
N ALA A 287 19.06 -4.20 -6.14
CA ALA A 287 20.04 -3.61 -5.23
C ALA A 287 20.27 -4.45 -3.96
N GLY A 288 19.64 -5.60 -3.81
CA GLY A 288 19.73 -6.47 -2.64
C GLY A 288 18.90 -6.01 -1.45
N LEU A 289 17.96 -5.08 -1.64
CA LEU A 289 17.02 -4.65 -0.62
C LEU A 289 15.77 -5.55 -0.60
N GLY A 290 15.05 -5.60 0.53
CA GLY A 290 13.71 -6.16 0.61
C GLY A 290 12.68 -5.22 -0.04
N ALA A 291 11.58 -5.80 -0.57
CA ALA A 291 10.40 -5.06 -1.01
C ALA A 291 9.15 -5.61 -0.29
N ILE A 292 8.31 -4.72 0.21
CA ILE A 292 7.07 -5.04 0.91
C ILE A 292 5.96 -4.21 0.26
N VAL A 293 4.92 -4.88 -0.24
CA VAL A 293 3.74 -4.19 -0.77
C VAL A 293 2.72 -3.99 0.35
N THR A 294 2.14 -2.82 0.44
CA THR A 294 1.09 -2.52 1.42
C THR A 294 -0.04 -1.71 0.78
N SER A 295 -1.24 -1.84 1.32
CA SER A 295 -2.34 -0.95 0.97
C SER A 295 -2.11 0.46 1.55
N ALA A 296 -2.80 1.43 0.99
CA ALA A 296 -2.95 2.77 1.54
C ALA A 296 -4.31 2.93 2.24
N LEU A 297 -4.82 1.89 2.89
CA LEU A 297 -6.19 1.78 3.39
C LEU A 297 -7.22 1.79 2.26
N ASP A 298 -6.85 1.25 1.10
CA ASP A 298 -7.70 1.16 -0.08
C ASP A 298 -8.91 0.26 0.19
N CYS A 299 -9.98 0.43 -0.58
CA CYS A 299 -11.03 -0.57 -0.72
C CYS A 299 -10.53 -1.77 -1.53
N GLY A 300 -11.36 -2.77 -1.71
CA GLY A 300 -10.99 -4.04 -2.32
C GLY A 300 -10.39 -3.95 -3.73
N ILE A 301 -10.73 -2.92 -4.52
CA ILE A 301 -10.15 -2.69 -5.84
C ILE A 301 -8.64 -2.39 -5.71
N GLY A 302 -8.27 -1.46 -4.85
CA GLY A 302 -6.86 -1.11 -4.61
C GLY A 302 -6.08 -2.22 -3.92
N VAL A 303 -6.70 -2.90 -2.95
CA VAL A 303 -6.09 -4.07 -2.28
C VAL A 303 -5.87 -5.21 -3.27
N ALA A 304 -6.84 -5.52 -4.16
CA ALA A 304 -6.67 -6.54 -5.19
C ALA A 304 -5.53 -6.20 -6.15
N ALA A 305 -5.44 -4.94 -6.60
CA ALA A 305 -4.34 -4.49 -7.45
C ALA A 305 -2.97 -4.63 -6.74
N ALA A 306 -2.88 -4.26 -5.47
CA ALA A 306 -1.67 -4.41 -4.66
C ALA A 306 -1.32 -5.90 -4.43
N LEU A 307 -2.32 -6.76 -4.26
CA LEU A 307 -2.15 -8.20 -4.12
C LEU A 307 -1.63 -8.84 -5.41
N GLN A 308 -2.06 -8.37 -6.59
CA GLN A 308 -1.51 -8.81 -7.87
C GLN A 308 -0.02 -8.49 -7.98
N LEU A 309 0.41 -7.28 -7.57
CA LEU A 309 1.84 -6.93 -7.52
C LEU A 309 2.57 -7.78 -6.47
N ALA A 310 2.02 -7.91 -5.26
CA ALA A 310 2.65 -8.68 -4.19
C ALA A 310 2.90 -10.15 -4.58
N ALA A 311 2.04 -10.72 -5.42
CA ALA A 311 2.18 -12.07 -5.95
C ALA A 311 3.43 -12.27 -6.83
N THR A 312 4.01 -11.20 -7.36
CA THR A 312 5.23 -11.26 -8.19
C THR A 312 6.52 -11.19 -7.36
N LEU A 313 6.42 -10.87 -6.06
CA LEU A 313 7.58 -10.79 -5.17
C LEU A 313 8.18 -12.19 -4.90
N PRO A 314 9.49 -12.27 -4.57
CA PRO A 314 10.13 -13.52 -4.20
C PRO A 314 9.39 -14.25 -3.06
N PRO A 315 9.32 -15.59 -3.08
CA PRO A 315 8.57 -16.38 -2.07
C PRO A 315 8.99 -16.17 -0.62
N ALA A 316 10.24 -15.77 -0.40
CA ALA A 316 10.80 -15.50 0.94
C ALA A 316 10.56 -14.08 1.44
N SER A 317 9.77 -13.29 0.71
CA SER A 317 9.45 -11.91 1.08
C SER A 317 8.72 -11.84 2.42
N ARG A 318 8.87 -10.71 3.11
CA ARG A 318 8.14 -10.41 4.35
C ARG A 318 6.65 -10.30 4.06
N GLY A 319 5.82 -10.57 5.08
CA GLY A 319 4.38 -10.43 4.95
C GLY A 319 3.98 -9.02 4.48
N CYS A 320 3.12 -8.95 3.49
CA CYS A 320 2.63 -7.70 2.92
C CYS A 320 1.57 -7.02 3.81
N GLY A 321 1.48 -5.70 3.76
CA GLY A 321 0.53 -4.93 4.56
C GLY A 321 -0.84 -4.81 3.88
N LEU A 322 -1.48 -5.94 3.54
CA LEU A 322 -2.74 -5.98 2.80
C LEU A 322 -3.96 -6.35 3.66
N ALA A 323 -3.77 -6.65 4.95
CA ALA A 323 -4.83 -7.04 5.86
C ALA A 323 -5.59 -5.81 6.41
N THR A 324 -6.07 -4.91 5.55
CA THR A 324 -6.66 -3.62 5.96
C THR A 324 -8.16 -3.52 5.71
N LEU A 325 -8.77 -4.40 4.92
CA LEU A 325 -10.21 -4.34 4.60
C LEU A 325 -11.09 -4.46 5.83
N ALA A 326 -10.69 -5.24 6.83
CA ALA A 326 -11.42 -5.36 8.09
C ALA A 326 -11.49 -4.04 8.92
N LEU A 327 -10.76 -3.01 8.54
CA LEU A 327 -10.84 -1.68 9.15
C LEU A 327 -12.01 -0.86 8.58
N LEU A 328 -12.56 -1.24 7.44
CA LEU A 328 -13.70 -0.59 6.79
C LEU A 328 -15.00 -1.29 7.21
N GLU A 329 -16.10 -0.54 7.30
CA GLU A 329 -17.43 -1.10 7.61
C GLU A 329 -17.99 -1.96 6.49
N ASP A 330 -17.59 -1.67 5.24
CA ASP A 330 -18.02 -2.38 4.03
C ASP A 330 -16.94 -2.27 2.95
N ASP A 331 -17.12 -2.94 1.83
CA ASP A 331 -16.20 -2.92 0.71
C ASP A 331 -16.93 -2.61 -0.61
N LEU A 332 -16.17 -2.35 -1.68
CA LEU A 332 -16.67 -2.01 -3.00
C LEU A 332 -16.47 -3.14 -4.03
N ILE A 333 -16.22 -4.37 -3.57
CA ILE A 333 -16.09 -5.56 -4.41
C ILE A 333 -17.06 -6.66 -4.00
N VAL A 334 -17.43 -7.51 -4.97
CA VAL A 334 -18.33 -8.65 -4.75
C VAL A 334 -17.62 -9.80 -4.04
N GLU A 335 -16.37 -10.06 -4.42
CA GLU A 335 -15.56 -11.16 -3.88
C GLU A 335 -14.94 -10.75 -2.55
N GLU A 336 -14.91 -11.68 -1.58
CA GLU A 336 -14.21 -11.46 -0.31
C GLU A 336 -12.74 -11.86 -0.44
N LEU A 337 -11.82 -10.91 -0.23
CA LEU A 337 -10.38 -11.17 -0.14
C LEU A 337 -10.04 -11.72 1.25
N ARG A 338 -10.24 -13.02 1.43
CA ARG A 338 -10.07 -13.70 2.72
C ARG A 338 -8.62 -13.89 3.12
N ILE A 339 -8.38 -13.74 4.43
CA ILE A 339 -7.09 -14.09 5.04
C ILE A 339 -7.28 -15.40 5.80
N VAL A 340 -6.52 -16.41 5.41
CA VAL A 340 -6.52 -17.72 6.07
C VAL A 340 -5.10 -18.05 6.52
N GLY A 341 -4.92 -18.27 7.81
CA GLY A 341 -3.59 -18.59 8.36
C GLY A 341 -2.51 -17.51 8.09
N GLY A 342 -2.89 -16.23 8.07
CA GLY A 342 -1.98 -15.13 7.76
C GLY A 342 -1.57 -15.03 6.28
N ARG A 343 -2.34 -15.64 5.39
CA ARG A 343 -2.14 -15.59 3.93
C ARG A 343 -3.42 -15.15 3.24
N MET A 344 -3.27 -14.38 2.16
CA MET A 344 -4.36 -13.93 1.30
C MET A 344 -4.23 -14.61 -0.06
N GLU A 345 -5.31 -15.25 -0.52
CA GLU A 345 -5.34 -15.88 -1.84
C GLU A 345 -5.34 -14.81 -2.93
N VAL A 346 -4.51 -15.01 -3.97
CA VAL A 346 -4.43 -14.09 -5.10
C VAL A 346 -5.58 -14.42 -6.07
N PRO A 347 -6.48 -13.46 -6.37
CA PRO A 347 -7.55 -13.66 -7.32
C PRO A 347 -7.02 -14.02 -8.71
N ARG A 348 -7.60 -15.05 -9.35
CA ARG A 348 -7.13 -15.60 -10.63
C ARG A 348 -8.00 -15.27 -11.83
N ALA A 349 -9.17 -14.70 -11.59
CA ALA A 349 -9.98 -14.21 -12.68
C ALA A 349 -9.20 -13.15 -13.50
N PRO A 350 -9.47 -12.98 -14.79
CA PRO A 350 -8.80 -11.99 -15.61
C PRO A 350 -8.88 -10.58 -15.02
N GLY A 351 -7.84 -9.80 -15.23
CA GLY A 351 -7.71 -8.46 -14.66
C GLY A 351 -7.06 -8.48 -13.27
N ILE A 352 -7.49 -7.58 -12.40
CA ILE A 352 -7.14 -7.59 -10.97
C ILE A 352 -7.84 -8.74 -10.21
N GLY A 353 -8.77 -9.43 -10.88
CA GLY A 353 -9.39 -10.66 -10.43
C GLY A 353 -10.57 -10.49 -9.49
N VAL A 354 -11.11 -9.27 -9.35
CA VAL A 354 -12.32 -8.96 -8.57
C VAL A 354 -13.33 -8.16 -9.40
N THR A 355 -14.58 -8.14 -8.92
CA THR A 355 -15.71 -7.46 -9.56
C THR A 355 -16.17 -6.30 -8.68
N LEU A 356 -16.34 -5.11 -9.28
CA LEU A 356 -16.92 -3.97 -8.59
C LEU A 356 -18.36 -4.27 -8.15
N ASP A 357 -18.67 -4.03 -6.88
CA ASP A 357 -20.04 -4.08 -6.37
C ASP A 357 -20.73 -2.72 -6.63
N GLU A 358 -21.56 -2.69 -7.68
CA GLU A 358 -22.30 -1.49 -8.08
C GLU A 358 -23.33 -1.07 -7.02
N VAL A 359 -23.85 -2.01 -6.21
CA VAL A 359 -24.81 -1.69 -5.15
C VAL A 359 -24.10 -1.04 -3.97
N ALA A 360 -22.94 -1.56 -3.59
CA ALA A 360 -22.11 -0.96 -2.56
C ALA A 360 -21.57 0.41 -3.03
N LEU A 361 -21.09 0.52 -4.26
CA LEU A 361 -20.64 1.80 -4.80
C LEU A 361 -21.76 2.84 -4.80
N ALA A 362 -22.97 2.49 -5.19
CA ALA A 362 -24.12 3.42 -5.14
C ALA A 362 -24.49 3.82 -3.70
N ARG A 363 -24.34 2.92 -2.73
CA ARG A 363 -24.57 3.18 -1.29
C ARG A 363 -23.57 4.19 -0.73
N TYR A 364 -22.31 4.07 -1.10
CA TYR A 364 -21.20 4.88 -0.57
C TYR A 364 -20.77 6.00 -1.51
N ALA A 365 -21.53 6.27 -2.59
CA ALA A 365 -21.21 7.35 -3.51
C ALA A 365 -21.23 8.71 -2.80
N ALA A 366 -20.11 9.43 -2.89
CA ALA A 366 -19.93 10.78 -2.32
C ALA A 366 -20.19 11.91 -3.35
N GLY A 367 -20.67 11.53 -4.54
CA GLY A 367 -21.02 12.44 -5.63
C GLY A 367 -21.52 11.67 -6.84
N PRO A 368 -22.02 12.38 -7.88
CA PRO A 368 -22.51 11.74 -9.09
C PRO A 368 -21.37 11.08 -9.88
N GLU A 369 -21.68 10.00 -10.58
CA GLU A 369 -20.78 9.47 -11.60
C GLU A 369 -20.53 10.52 -12.69
N ARG A 370 -19.31 10.64 -13.10
CA ARG A 370 -18.86 11.45 -14.24
C ARG A 370 -18.45 10.52 -15.38
N VAL A 371 -18.71 10.96 -16.60
CA VAL A 371 -18.45 10.17 -17.82
C VAL A 371 -17.87 11.07 -18.90
N GLU A 372 -16.73 10.66 -19.46
CA GLU A 372 -16.19 11.23 -20.70
C GLU A 372 -16.14 10.14 -21.79
N ARG A 373 -16.48 10.52 -23.01
CA ARG A 373 -16.54 9.62 -24.17
C ARG A 373 -15.83 10.22 -25.38
N ALA A 374 -15.15 9.34 -26.17
CA ALA A 374 -14.50 9.71 -27.42
C ALA A 374 -15.53 10.08 -28.52
#